data_c106389f46271b32be6d728da78a4358
#
_entry.id   c106389f46271b32be6d728da78a4358
#
_cell.length_a   1.000
_cell.length_b   1.000
_cell.length_c   1.000
_cell.angle_alpha   90.00
_cell.angle_beta   90.00
_cell.angle_gamma   90.00
#
_symmetry.space_group_name_H-M   'P 1'
#
loop_
_entity.id
_entity.type
_entity.pdbx_description
1 polymer ?
#
loop_
_entity_poly.entity_id
_entity_poly.type
_entity_poly.pdbx_seq_one_letter_code
_entity_poly.pdbx_strand_id
1 'polypeptide(L)'
;MTIGLDTNVLARYYVEDQGDAPAQRQRIAAQALIEGGQPLAVAKTVLLELEWVLRGYYALPPTDVVRVLRHLLGLAHVRIEDRSAVETAVALVERGLDFADALHHASYRDCDAMASFDDKRFARRAAKLGLAPRIVIPA
;
A
#
# COMPACT_ATOMS: atom_id res chain seq x y z
N MET A 1 -11.80 12.36 17.84
CA MET A 1 -10.79 11.33 18.14
C MET A 1 -10.46 10.58 16.86
N THR A 2 -9.20 10.54 16.50
CA THR A 2 -8.74 9.81 15.32
C THR A 2 -8.28 8.41 15.73
N ILE A 3 -8.73 7.39 14.99
CA ILE A 3 -8.39 6.00 15.27
C ILE A 3 -7.46 5.48 14.18
N GLY A 4 -6.30 4.96 14.58
CA GLY A 4 -5.39 4.28 13.65
C GLY A 4 -5.85 2.86 13.37
N LEU A 5 -5.75 2.43 12.11
CA LEU A 5 -6.19 1.11 11.68
C LEU A 5 -5.00 0.17 11.52
N ASP A 6 -5.16 -1.04 12.05
CA ASP A 6 -4.18 -2.10 11.80
C ASP A 6 -4.51 -2.85 10.51
N THR A 7 -3.55 -3.57 10.00
CA THR A 7 -3.67 -4.30 8.74
C THR A 7 -4.84 -5.27 8.73
N ASN A 8 -5.04 -6.01 9.83
CA ASN A 8 -6.11 -7.01 9.89
C ASN A 8 -7.51 -6.40 9.81
N VAL A 9 -7.69 -5.17 10.31
CA VAL A 9 -8.97 -4.45 10.18
C VAL A 9 -9.26 -4.15 8.71
N LEU A 10 -8.26 -3.63 8.00
CA LEU A 10 -8.38 -3.34 6.57
C LEU A 10 -8.59 -4.61 5.74
N ALA A 11 -7.86 -5.66 6.03
CA ALA A 11 -8.01 -6.93 5.33
C ALA A 11 -9.41 -7.50 5.51
N ARG A 12 -9.96 -7.47 6.73
CA ARG A 12 -11.33 -7.92 6.99
C ARG A 12 -12.36 -7.07 6.26
N TYR A 13 -12.08 -5.79 6.08
CA TYR A 13 -12.99 -4.90 5.38
C TYR A 13 -13.03 -5.18 3.87
N TYR A 14 -11.85 -5.36 3.25
CA TYR A 14 -11.75 -5.45 1.80
C TYR A 14 -11.94 -6.86 1.25
N VAL A 15 -11.64 -7.90 2.03
CA VAL A 15 -11.69 -9.27 1.52
C VAL A 15 -12.91 -9.98 2.11
N GLU A 16 -13.79 -10.42 1.20
CA GLU A 16 -14.91 -11.26 1.58
C GLU A 16 -14.42 -12.68 1.75
N ASP A 17 -14.22 -13.08 2.99
CA ASP A 17 -13.74 -14.39 3.35
C ASP A 17 -14.91 -15.22 3.85
N GLN A 18 -15.04 -16.44 3.35
CA GLN A 18 -16.03 -17.44 3.80
C GLN A 18 -15.62 -18.05 5.13
N GLY A 19 -14.93 -17.30 5.96
CA GLY A 19 -14.40 -17.75 7.23
C GLY A 19 -15.48 -18.08 8.26
N ASP A 20 -15.00 -18.49 9.42
CA ASP A 20 -15.85 -18.86 10.55
C ASP A 20 -16.64 -17.66 11.11
N ALA A 21 -17.50 -17.93 12.09
CA ALA A 21 -18.33 -16.88 12.71
C ALA A 21 -17.52 -15.75 13.33
N PRO A 22 -16.36 -15.98 14.00
CA PRO A 22 -15.51 -14.90 14.47
C PRO A 22 -14.99 -13.99 13.35
N ALA A 23 -14.59 -14.56 12.21
CA ALA A 23 -14.11 -13.78 11.06
C ALA A 23 -15.24 -12.92 10.49
N GLN A 24 -16.44 -13.44 10.41
CA GLN A 24 -17.59 -12.68 9.92
C GLN A 24 -17.97 -11.53 10.86
N ARG A 25 -17.90 -11.75 12.18
CA ARG A 25 -18.14 -10.69 13.15
C ARG A 25 -17.08 -9.58 13.05
N GLN A 26 -15.83 -9.95 12.83
CA GLN A 26 -14.76 -8.99 12.62
C GLN A 26 -14.99 -8.16 11.35
N ARG A 27 -15.48 -8.78 10.28
CA ARG A 27 -15.80 -8.08 9.06
C ARG A 27 -16.91 -7.05 9.26
N ILE A 28 -17.96 -7.41 9.97
CA ILE A 28 -19.06 -6.51 10.29
C ILE A 28 -18.56 -5.32 11.12
N ALA A 29 -17.73 -5.60 12.13
CA ALA A 29 -17.14 -4.57 12.98
C ALA A 29 -16.23 -3.63 12.17
N ALA A 30 -15.40 -4.18 11.28
CA ALA A 30 -14.54 -3.40 10.41
C ALA A 30 -15.37 -2.48 9.48
N GLN A 31 -16.44 -3.01 8.90
CA GLN A 31 -17.35 -2.22 8.06
C GLN A 31 -17.96 -1.05 8.85
N ALA A 32 -18.45 -1.31 10.05
CA ALA A 32 -19.05 -0.29 10.88
C ALA A 32 -18.04 0.82 11.22
N LEU A 33 -16.81 0.44 11.53
CA LEU A 33 -15.74 1.40 11.84
C LEU A 33 -15.36 2.25 10.63
N ILE A 34 -15.08 1.61 9.50
CA ILE A 34 -14.56 2.30 8.32
C ILE A 34 -15.63 3.13 7.63
N GLU A 35 -16.88 2.65 7.61
CA GLU A 35 -17.99 3.36 6.96
C GLU A 35 -18.69 4.33 7.89
N GLY A 36 -18.30 4.39 9.16
CA GLY A 36 -18.92 5.24 10.17
C GLY A 36 -18.59 6.73 10.05
N GLY A 37 -17.63 7.10 9.21
CA GLY A 37 -17.31 8.51 8.94
C GLY A 37 -16.45 9.19 10.00
N GLN A 38 -16.08 8.53 11.09
CA GLN A 38 -15.18 9.13 12.06
C GLN A 38 -13.75 9.21 11.51
N PRO A 39 -12.94 10.17 11.99
CA PRO A 39 -11.57 10.30 11.48
C PRO A 39 -10.74 9.05 11.74
N LEU A 40 -10.12 8.54 10.69
CA LEU A 40 -9.25 7.37 10.75
C LEU A 40 -7.87 7.70 10.23
N ALA A 41 -6.87 6.91 10.60
CA ALA A 41 -5.50 7.07 10.12
C ALA A 41 -4.92 5.72 9.74
N VAL A 42 -4.12 5.69 8.68
CA VAL A 42 -3.43 4.48 8.23
C VAL A 42 -1.95 4.80 8.08
N ALA A 43 -1.13 4.03 8.78
CA ALA A 43 0.32 4.15 8.71
C ALA A 43 0.85 3.61 7.37
N LYS A 44 1.94 4.18 6.90
CA LYS A 44 2.59 3.73 5.66
C LYS A 44 3.02 2.26 5.75
N THR A 45 3.48 1.84 6.92
CA THR A 45 3.85 0.44 7.18
C THR A 45 2.65 -0.51 7.10
N VAL A 46 1.48 -0.06 7.51
CA VAL A 46 0.24 -0.84 7.39
C VAL A 46 -0.13 -1.04 5.92
N LEU A 47 0.03 -0.01 5.10
CA LEU A 47 -0.24 -0.14 3.66
C LEU A 47 0.72 -1.12 2.99
N LEU A 48 1.98 -1.10 3.38
CA LEU A 48 2.97 -2.04 2.89
C LEU A 48 2.57 -3.48 3.21
N GLU A 49 2.19 -3.73 4.46
CA GLU A 49 1.74 -5.05 4.90
C GLU A 49 0.42 -5.45 4.23
N LEU A 50 -0.51 -4.52 4.10
CA LEU A 50 -1.80 -4.79 3.45
C LEU A 50 -1.62 -5.26 2.01
N GLU A 51 -0.77 -4.58 1.22
CA GLU A 51 -0.50 -5.00 -0.15
C GLU A 51 0.04 -6.43 -0.18
N TRP A 52 0.99 -6.74 0.68
CA TRP A 52 1.57 -8.07 0.77
C TRP A 52 0.52 -9.12 1.16
N VAL A 53 -0.33 -8.82 2.15
CA VAL A 53 -1.39 -9.74 2.61
C VAL A 53 -2.41 -9.99 1.50
N LEU A 54 -2.85 -8.94 0.82
CA LEU A 54 -3.82 -9.08 -0.27
C LEU A 54 -3.27 -9.92 -1.42
N ARG A 55 -2.04 -9.66 -1.81
CA ARG A 55 -1.39 -10.34 -2.93
C ARG A 55 -0.90 -11.74 -2.54
N GLY A 56 -0.26 -11.87 -1.39
CA GLY A 56 0.41 -13.11 -0.99
C GLY A 56 -0.50 -14.09 -0.27
N TYR A 57 -1.27 -13.63 0.70
CA TYR A 57 -2.15 -14.51 1.50
C TYR A 57 -3.48 -14.77 0.80
N TYR A 58 -4.13 -13.72 0.33
CA TYR A 58 -5.43 -13.84 -0.34
C TYR A 58 -5.33 -14.08 -1.84
N ALA A 59 -4.14 -14.00 -2.39
CA ALA A 59 -3.85 -14.24 -3.81
C ALA A 59 -4.71 -13.38 -4.75
N LEU A 60 -4.99 -12.13 -4.37
CA LEU A 60 -5.73 -11.23 -5.23
C LEU A 60 -4.89 -10.85 -6.46
N PRO A 61 -5.53 -10.73 -7.64
CA PRO A 61 -4.84 -10.23 -8.84
C PRO A 61 -4.30 -8.81 -8.60
N PRO A 62 -3.19 -8.42 -9.26
CA PRO A 62 -2.62 -7.09 -9.09
C PRO A 62 -3.59 -5.94 -9.31
N THR A 63 -4.51 -6.08 -10.27
CA THR A 63 -5.54 -5.08 -10.54
C THR A 63 -6.48 -4.88 -9.35
N ASP A 64 -6.82 -5.96 -8.65
CA ASP A 64 -7.69 -5.89 -7.48
C ASP A 64 -6.97 -5.26 -6.30
N VAL A 65 -5.68 -5.57 -6.12
CA VAL A 65 -4.86 -4.96 -5.07
C VAL A 65 -4.78 -3.45 -5.28
N VAL A 66 -4.50 -3.00 -6.49
CA VAL A 66 -4.48 -1.57 -6.83
C VAL A 66 -5.85 -0.93 -6.58
N ARG A 67 -6.92 -1.60 -6.92
CA ARG A 67 -8.28 -1.09 -6.69
C ARG A 67 -8.55 -0.87 -5.21
N VAL A 68 -8.12 -1.79 -4.35
CA VAL A 68 -8.24 -1.64 -2.90
C VAL A 68 -7.46 -0.41 -2.41
N LEU A 69 -6.20 -0.28 -2.82
CA LEU A 69 -5.37 0.84 -2.39
C LEU A 69 -5.95 2.17 -2.87
N ARG A 70 -6.45 2.25 -4.10
CA ARG A 70 -7.08 3.47 -4.62
C ARG A 70 -8.37 3.80 -3.90
N HIS A 71 -9.17 2.79 -3.57
CA HIS A 71 -10.39 3.01 -2.79
C HIS A 71 -10.05 3.62 -1.43
N LEU A 72 -9.07 3.06 -0.74
CA LEU A 72 -8.65 3.56 0.56
C LEU A 72 -8.14 5.00 0.48
N LEU A 73 -7.35 5.30 -0.55
CA LEU A 73 -6.85 6.65 -0.80
C LEU A 73 -7.98 7.65 -1.09
N GLY A 74 -9.10 7.17 -1.60
CA GLY A 74 -10.26 8.00 -1.94
C GLY A 74 -11.20 8.31 -0.77
N LEU A 75 -10.99 7.69 0.39
CA LEU A 75 -11.85 7.91 1.55
C LEU A 75 -11.45 9.21 2.27
N ALA A 76 -12.34 10.21 2.22
CA ALA A 76 -12.02 11.56 2.71
C ALA A 76 -11.71 11.61 4.21
N HIS A 77 -12.29 10.72 5.00
CA HIS A 77 -12.12 10.67 6.45
C HIS A 77 -10.91 9.84 6.90
N VAL A 78 -10.16 9.29 5.96
CA VAL A 78 -8.97 8.47 6.24
C VAL A 78 -7.72 9.27 5.91
N ARG A 79 -6.90 9.52 6.94
CA ARG A 79 -5.60 10.17 6.78
C ARG A 79 -4.55 9.11 6.49
N ILE A 80 -3.89 9.24 5.37
CA ILE A 80 -2.82 8.32 4.96
C ILE A 80 -1.47 8.96 5.29
N GLU A 81 -0.64 8.26 6.05
CA GLU A 81 0.72 8.72 6.34
C GLU A 81 1.51 8.81 5.04
N ASP A 82 2.16 9.96 4.82
CA ASP A 82 2.92 10.22 3.59
C ASP A 82 2.11 9.87 2.33
N ARG A 83 0.93 10.45 2.23
CA ARG A 83 -0.02 10.20 1.13
C ARG A 83 0.66 10.33 -0.24
N SER A 84 1.50 11.34 -0.42
CA SER A 84 2.18 11.59 -1.70
C SER A 84 3.02 10.38 -2.13
N ALA A 85 3.81 9.81 -1.21
CA ALA A 85 4.61 8.61 -1.51
C ALA A 85 3.73 7.42 -1.84
N VAL A 86 2.63 7.24 -1.12
CA VAL A 86 1.71 6.12 -1.36
C VAL A 86 1.04 6.25 -2.73
N GLU A 87 0.55 7.44 -3.07
CA GLU A 87 -0.07 7.68 -4.39
C GLU A 87 0.91 7.42 -5.53
N THR A 88 2.14 7.89 -5.39
CA THR A 88 3.20 7.64 -6.36
C THR A 88 3.47 6.14 -6.49
N ALA A 89 3.60 5.44 -5.37
CA ALA A 89 3.87 4.00 -5.38
C ALA A 89 2.75 3.21 -6.07
N VAL A 90 1.50 3.54 -5.80
CA VAL A 90 0.35 2.87 -6.46
C VAL A 90 0.40 3.08 -7.97
N ALA A 91 0.67 4.31 -8.42
CA ALA A 91 0.81 4.60 -9.85
C ALA A 91 1.95 3.82 -10.50
N LEU A 92 3.07 3.64 -9.79
CA LEU A 92 4.22 2.90 -10.30
C LEU A 92 3.97 1.39 -10.36
N VAL A 93 3.16 0.85 -9.48
CA VAL A 93 2.73 -0.56 -9.57
C VAL A 93 2.03 -0.81 -10.89
N GLU A 94 1.18 0.11 -11.33
CA GLU A 94 0.50 0.00 -12.61
C GLU A 94 1.47 0.04 -13.80
N ARG A 95 2.68 0.56 -13.57
CA ARG A 95 3.75 0.61 -14.57
C ARG A 95 4.78 -0.50 -14.41
N GLY A 96 4.51 -1.48 -13.54
CA GLY A 96 5.28 -2.70 -13.42
C GLY A 96 6.29 -2.76 -12.27
N LEU A 97 6.35 -1.75 -11.40
CA LEU A 97 7.20 -1.82 -10.22
C LEU A 97 6.53 -2.64 -9.12
N ASP A 98 7.35 -3.29 -8.30
CA ASP A 98 6.90 -3.88 -7.05
C ASP A 98 6.48 -2.78 -6.08
N PHE A 99 5.39 -2.98 -5.33
CA PHE A 99 4.86 -1.94 -4.46
C PHE A 99 5.84 -1.54 -3.35
N ALA A 100 6.49 -2.52 -2.72
CA ALA A 100 7.47 -2.23 -1.68
C ALA A 100 8.62 -1.38 -2.22
N ASP A 101 9.18 -1.77 -3.38
CA ASP A 101 10.25 -1.02 -4.03
C ASP A 101 9.79 0.41 -4.38
N ALA A 102 8.60 0.53 -4.95
CA ALA A 102 8.04 1.82 -5.32
C ALA A 102 7.81 2.71 -4.10
N LEU A 103 7.30 2.15 -3.01
CA LEU A 103 7.04 2.90 -1.79
C LEU A 103 8.36 3.33 -1.10
N HIS A 104 9.35 2.44 -1.05
CA HIS A 104 10.69 2.79 -0.55
C HIS A 104 11.27 3.95 -1.37
N HIS A 105 11.24 3.83 -2.68
CA HIS A 105 11.78 4.83 -3.58
C HIS A 105 11.07 6.19 -3.40
N ALA A 106 9.75 6.18 -3.39
CA ALA A 106 8.96 7.40 -3.20
C ALA A 106 9.19 8.03 -1.83
N SER A 107 9.49 7.22 -0.82
CA SER A 107 9.81 7.70 0.53
C SER A 107 11.17 8.41 0.58
N TYR A 108 12.04 8.16 -0.39
CA TYR A 108 13.36 8.80 -0.51
C TYR A 108 13.36 9.97 -1.49
N ARG A 109 12.20 10.52 -1.84
CA ARG A 109 12.08 11.60 -2.84
C ARG A 109 12.95 12.82 -2.56
N ASP A 110 13.29 13.06 -1.30
CA ASP A 110 14.13 14.20 -0.92
C ASP A 110 15.63 13.85 -0.86
N CYS A 111 16.00 12.61 -1.19
CA CYS A 111 17.38 12.17 -1.23
C CYS A 111 17.97 12.37 -2.63
N ASP A 112 19.29 12.52 -2.70
CA ASP A 112 19.97 12.68 -3.99
C ASP A 112 20.04 11.37 -4.76
N ALA A 113 20.05 10.23 -4.06
CA ALA A 113 20.08 8.91 -4.67
C ALA A 113 19.54 7.88 -3.67
N MET A 114 19.12 6.74 -4.20
CA MET A 114 18.78 5.57 -3.41
C MET A 114 19.75 4.44 -3.79
N ALA A 115 20.38 3.82 -2.79
CA ALA A 115 21.28 2.69 -3.03
C ALA A 115 20.50 1.38 -3.00
N SER A 116 20.75 0.50 -3.96
CA SER A 116 20.16 -0.82 -4.01
C SER A 116 21.08 -1.77 -4.78
N PHE A 117 21.09 -3.03 -4.42
CA PHE A 117 21.77 -4.07 -5.18
C PHE A 117 20.86 -4.72 -6.23
N ASP A 118 19.57 -4.38 -6.25
CA ASP A 118 18.64 -4.91 -7.26
C ASP A 118 18.80 -4.16 -8.58
N ASP A 119 19.75 -4.58 -9.39
CA ASP A 119 20.04 -3.98 -10.68
C ASP A 119 19.02 -4.41 -11.76
N LYS A 120 18.70 -5.70 -11.81
CA LYS A 120 17.97 -6.26 -12.95
C LYS A 120 16.50 -5.84 -13.01
N ARG A 121 15.84 -5.72 -11.87
CA ARG A 121 14.43 -5.37 -11.83
C ARG A 121 14.23 -3.91 -11.50
N PHE A 122 14.65 -3.51 -10.31
CA PHE A 122 14.32 -2.20 -9.78
C PHE A 122 15.12 -1.08 -10.46
N ALA A 123 16.45 -1.15 -10.42
CA ALA A 123 17.28 -0.07 -10.96
C ALA A 123 17.03 0.18 -12.45
N ARG A 124 16.94 -0.89 -13.24
CA ARG A 124 16.69 -0.77 -14.68
C ARG A 124 15.32 -0.21 -14.99
N ARG A 125 14.29 -0.66 -14.27
CA ARG A 125 12.92 -0.15 -14.47
C ARG A 125 12.83 1.30 -14.05
N ALA A 126 13.41 1.66 -12.92
CA ALA A 126 13.42 3.03 -12.43
C ALA A 126 14.13 3.96 -13.43
N ALA A 127 15.28 3.55 -13.97
CA ALA A 127 16.00 4.31 -14.99
C ALA A 127 15.18 4.48 -16.26
N LYS A 128 14.56 3.40 -16.72
CA LYS A 128 13.72 3.41 -17.92
C LYS A 128 12.53 4.35 -17.76
N LEU A 129 11.97 4.44 -16.56
CA LEU A 129 10.84 5.31 -16.26
C LEU A 129 11.28 6.73 -15.91
N GLY A 130 12.59 7.00 -15.83
CA GLY A 130 13.10 8.32 -15.49
C GLY A 130 12.81 8.76 -14.07
N LEU A 131 12.76 7.83 -13.12
CA LEU A 131 12.41 8.13 -11.74
C LEU A 131 13.54 8.85 -11.00
N ALA A 132 13.16 9.81 -10.14
CA ALA A 132 14.06 10.49 -9.22
C ALA A 132 13.61 10.20 -7.79
N PRO A 133 14.56 9.96 -6.86
CA PRO A 133 16.01 9.98 -7.05
C PRO A 133 16.53 8.80 -7.89
N ARG A 134 17.71 8.98 -8.47
CA ARG A 134 18.37 7.89 -9.20
C ARG A 134 18.77 6.76 -8.28
N ILE A 135 18.85 5.55 -8.83
CA ILE A 135 19.28 4.39 -8.07
C ILE A 135 20.75 4.12 -8.37
N VAL A 136 21.55 3.96 -7.32
CA VAL A 136 22.98 3.64 -7.42
C VAL A 136 23.20 2.23 -6.91
N ILE A 137 24.06 1.50 -7.63
CA ILE A 137 24.47 0.16 -7.23
C ILE A 137 25.83 0.31 -6.53
N PRO A 138 25.91 0.03 -5.22
CA PRO A 138 27.21 0.17 -4.52
C PRO A 138 28.24 -0.79 -5.12
N ALA A 139 29.47 -0.27 -5.25
CA ALA A 139 30.57 -1.03 -5.83
C ALA A 139 31.61 -1.38 -4.76
#